data_9c3aa10cc98a780fd0dfb52768dbc3e7
#
_entry.id   9c3aa10cc98a780fd0dfb52768dbc3e7
#
_cell.length_a   1.000
_cell.length_b   1.000
_cell.length_c   1.000
_cell.angle_alpha   90.00
_cell.angle_beta   90.00
_cell.angle_gamma   90.00
#
_symmetry.space_group_name_H-M   'P 1'
#
loop_
_entity.id
_entity.type
_entity.pdbx_description
1 polymer ?
#
loop_
_entity_poly.entity_id
_entity_poly.type
_entity_poly.pdbx_seq_one_letter_code
_entity_poly.pdbx_strand_id
1 'polypeptide(L)' 'MPQHLKLQHSESIVIGAAAQIYSSYISLGKVGDDDTAVWIDRSVKEAIQLALAADDAIISDDEVESSGF' A
#
# COMPACT_ATOMS: atom_id res chain seq x y z
N MET A 1 17.94 -17.95 -1.68
CA MET A 1 18.15 -17.30 -2.54
C MET A 1 17.80 -15.99 -2.32
N PRO A 2 18.52 -15.35 -2.59
CA PRO A 2 18.25 -14.05 -2.31
C PRO A 2 17.24 -13.55 -3.21
N GLN A 3 16.41 -12.81 -2.68
CA GLN A 3 15.48 -12.14 -3.45
C GLN A 3 16.10 -10.89 -3.88
N HIS A 4 16.03 -10.65 -5.14
CA HIS A 4 16.47 -9.39 -5.65
C HIS A 4 15.34 -8.42 -5.52
N LEU A 5 15.43 -7.57 -4.54
CA LEU A 5 14.38 -6.60 -4.35
C LEU A 5 14.67 -5.41 -5.21
N LYS A 6 14.40 -5.55 -6.47
CA LYS A 6 14.48 -4.38 -7.35
C LYS A 6 13.15 -3.69 -7.30
N LEU A 7 12.94 -2.99 -6.23
CA LEU A 7 11.68 -2.29 -6.06
C LEU A 7 11.67 -1.03 -6.87
N GLN A 8 10.67 -0.86 -7.67
CA GLN A 8 10.46 0.39 -8.33
C GLN A 8 9.93 1.40 -7.33
N HIS A 9 9.96 2.66 -7.71
CA HIS A 9 9.55 3.72 -6.79
C HIS A 9 8.14 3.50 -6.26
N SER A 10 7.23 3.11 -7.15
CA SER A 10 5.85 2.87 -6.72
C SER A 10 5.75 1.72 -5.74
N GLU A 11 6.59 0.71 -5.90
CA GLU A 11 6.57 -0.42 -4.98
C GLU A 11 7.07 -0.02 -3.60
N SER A 12 8.06 0.86 -3.55
CA SER A 12 8.57 1.38 -2.28
C SER A 12 7.48 2.15 -1.54
N ILE A 13 6.68 2.92 -2.26
CA ILE A 13 5.58 3.65 -1.67
C ILE A 13 4.54 2.69 -1.12
N VAL A 14 4.23 1.63 -1.85
CA VAL A 14 3.27 0.63 -1.39
C VAL A 14 3.78 -0.06 -0.12
N ILE A 15 5.06 -0.39 -0.08
CA ILE A 15 5.64 -1.03 1.09
C ILE A 15 5.56 -0.10 2.29
N GLY A 16 5.85 1.18 2.10
CA GLY A 16 5.75 2.16 3.17
C GLY A 16 4.33 2.27 3.70
N ALA A 17 3.34 2.30 2.81
CA ALA A 17 1.95 2.33 3.21
C ALA A 17 1.55 1.06 3.94
N ALA A 18 2.00 -0.09 3.43
CA ALA A 18 1.70 -1.36 4.07
C ALA A 18 2.26 -1.43 5.49
N ALA A 19 3.47 -0.88 5.68
CA ALA A 19 4.08 -0.86 7.00
C ALA A 19 3.25 -0.03 7.97
N GLN A 20 2.71 1.10 7.53
CA GLN A 20 1.87 1.93 8.37
C GLN A 20 0.56 1.22 8.71
N ILE A 21 -0.04 0.56 7.74
CA ILE A 21 -1.27 -0.18 7.96
C ILE A 21 -1.02 -1.31 8.95
N TYR A 22 0.04 -2.06 8.76
CA TYR A 22 0.39 -3.16 9.64
C TYR A 22 0.66 -2.66 11.05
N SER A 23 1.36 -1.56 11.18
CA SER A 23 1.64 -0.95 12.47
C SER A 23 0.34 -0.57 13.18
N SER A 24 -0.65 -0.07 12.44
CA SER A 24 -1.95 0.25 13.00
C SER A 24 -2.64 -0.99 13.54
N TYR A 25 -2.58 -2.11 12.81
CA TYR A 25 -3.17 -3.35 13.31
C TYR A 25 -2.49 -3.83 14.58
N ILE A 26 -1.17 -3.68 14.65
CA ILE A 26 -0.44 -4.02 15.87
C ILE A 26 -0.92 -3.15 17.02
N SER A 27 -1.06 -1.86 16.80
CA SER A 27 -1.48 -0.92 17.83
C SER A 27 -2.89 -1.22 18.31
N LEU A 28 -3.74 -1.72 17.43
CA LEU A 28 -5.10 -2.10 17.80
C LEU A 28 -5.18 -3.47 18.49
N GLY A 29 -4.05 -4.15 18.63
CA GLY A 29 -4.02 -5.44 19.28
C GLY A 29 -4.57 -6.57 18.45
N LYS A 30 -4.60 -6.39 17.11
CA LYS A 30 -5.17 -7.42 16.25
C LYS A 30 -4.16 -8.46 15.83
N VAL A 31 -2.87 -8.17 15.93
CA VAL A 31 -1.83 -9.06 15.44
C VAL A 31 -1.29 -9.88 16.58
N GLY A 32 -1.38 -11.20 16.47
CA GLY A 32 -0.81 -12.11 17.47
C GLY A 32 0.47 -12.72 16.92
N ASP A 33 1.13 -13.51 17.76
CA ASP A 33 2.39 -14.12 17.39
C ASP A 33 2.22 -15.16 16.29
N ASP A 34 1.05 -15.76 16.20
CA ASP A 34 0.83 -16.86 15.26
C ASP A 34 0.24 -16.39 13.94
N ASP A 35 -0.22 -15.17 13.86
CA ASP A 35 -0.90 -14.71 12.64
C ASP A 35 -0.28 -13.49 12.01
N THR A 36 0.99 -13.24 12.30
CA THR A 36 1.68 -12.09 11.72
C THR A 36 1.66 -12.12 10.19
N ALA A 37 1.87 -13.31 9.60
CA ALA A 37 1.89 -13.42 8.15
C ALA A 37 0.54 -13.05 7.53
N VAL A 38 -0.54 -13.40 8.20
CA VAL A 38 -1.87 -13.07 7.72
C VAL A 38 -2.08 -11.55 7.69
N TRP A 39 -1.67 -10.89 8.75
CA TRP A 39 -1.86 -9.44 8.85
C TRP A 39 -0.91 -8.68 7.93
N ILE A 40 0.30 -9.20 7.72
CA ILE A 40 1.23 -8.62 6.76
C ILE A 40 0.65 -8.72 5.35
N ASP A 41 0.15 -9.89 4.99
CA ASP A 41 -0.46 -10.08 3.68
C ASP A 41 -1.64 -9.14 3.48
N ARG A 42 -2.49 -9.03 4.47
CA ARG A 42 -3.64 -8.15 4.41
C ARG A 42 -3.22 -6.68 4.26
N SER A 43 -2.19 -6.28 5.00
CA SER A 43 -1.70 -4.91 4.95
C SER A 43 -1.15 -4.57 3.57
N VAL A 44 -0.43 -5.50 2.95
CA VAL A 44 0.10 -5.29 1.61
C VAL A 44 -1.04 -5.17 0.60
N LYS A 45 -2.03 -6.04 0.70
CA LYS A 45 -3.16 -5.99 -0.22
C LYS A 45 -3.94 -4.69 -0.07
N GLU A 46 -4.12 -4.23 1.15
CA GLU A 46 -4.82 -2.97 1.38
C GLU A 46 -4.01 -1.78 0.89
N ALA A 47 -2.69 -1.84 1.03
CA ALA A 47 -1.83 -0.79 0.51
C ALA A 47 -1.91 -0.72 -1.01
N ILE A 48 -1.97 -1.87 -1.67
CA ILE A 48 -2.12 -1.91 -3.11
C ILE A 48 -3.45 -1.30 -3.52
N GLN A 49 -4.52 -1.61 -2.81
CA GLN A 49 -5.82 -1.02 -3.09
C GLN A 49 -5.79 0.49 -2.93
N LEU A 50 -5.11 0.97 -1.90
CA LEU A 50 -4.95 2.41 -1.70
C LEU A 50 -4.17 3.03 -2.86
N ALA A 51 -3.10 2.38 -3.28
CA ALA A 51 -2.28 2.91 -4.37
C ALA A 51 -3.07 2.96 -5.66
N LEU A 52 -3.84 1.94 -5.95
CA LEU A 52 -4.65 1.90 -7.16
C LEU A 52 -5.73 2.97 -7.13
N ALA A 53 -6.37 3.15 -5.99
CA ALA A 53 -7.40 4.18 -5.84
C ALA A 53 -6.81 5.58 -6.00
N ALA A 54 -5.63 5.80 -5.42
CA ALA A 54 -4.98 7.09 -5.52
C ALA A 54 -4.54 7.36 -6.96
N ASP A 55 -4.01 6.36 -7.63
CA ASP A 55 -3.57 6.48 -9.00
C ASP A 55 -4.75 6.82 -9.91
N ASP A 56 -5.87 6.15 -9.70
CA ASP A 56 -7.07 6.40 -10.48
C ASP A 56 -7.58 7.82 -10.24
N ALA A 57 -7.57 8.28 -9.01
CA ALA A 57 -8.00 9.62 -8.67
C ALA A 57 -7.09 10.67 -9.29
N ILE A 58 -5.78 10.43 -9.27
CA ILE A 58 -4.83 11.36 -9.85
C ILE A 58 -5.01 11.46 -11.35
N ILE A 59 -5.22 10.34 -12.01
CA ILE A 59 -5.46 10.35 -13.45
C ILE A 59 -6.74 11.12 -13.78
N SER A 60 -7.78 10.93 -12.98
CA SER A 60 -9.03 11.65 -13.18
C SER A 60 -8.85 13.14 -12.99
N ASP A 61 -8.07 13.53 -11.98
CA ASP A 61 -7.80 14.94 -11.74
C ASP A 61 -7.02 15.57 -12.89
N ASP A 62 -6.04 14.83 -13.41
CA ASP A 62 -5.27 15.29 -14.56
C ASP A 62 -6.16 15.50 -15.77
N GLU A 63 -7.08 14.60 -16.01
CA GLU A 63 -8.00 14.73 -17.12
C GLU A 63 -8.88 15.95 -16.96
N VAL A 64 -9.36 16.18 -15.75
CA VAL A 64 -10.19 17.35 -15.46
C VAL A 64 -9.39 18.62 -15.69
N GLU A 65 -8.14 18.65 -15.22
CA GLU A 65 -7.32 19.82 -15.41
C GLU A 65 -7.04 20.09 -16.87
N SER A 66 -6.71 19.05 -17.64
CA SER A 66 -6.40 19.27 -19.04
C SER A 66 -7.62 19.67 -19.84
N SER A 67 -8.83 19.37 -19.39
CA SER A 67 -10.01 19.76 -20.16
C SER A 67 -10.66 21.01 -19.60
N GLY A 68 -10.41 21.35 -18.34
CA GLY A 68 -11.09 22.45 -17.69
C GLY A 68 -10.28 23.71 -17.61
N PHE A 69 -9.00 23.59 -17.74
CA PHE A 69 -8.13 24.71 -17.59
C PHE A 69 -7.20 24.83 -18.77
#